data_84420f24e8fe716f34d9d22c5aded8c9
#
_entry.id   84420f24e8fe716f34d9d22c5aded8c9
#
_cell.length_a   1.000
_cell.length_b   1.000
_cell.length_c   1.000
_cell.angle_alpha   90.00
_cell.angle_beta   90.00
_cell.angle_gamma   90.00
#
_symmetry.space_group_name_H-M   'P 1'
#
loop_
_entity.id
_entity.type
_entity.pdbx_description
1 polymer ?
#
loop_
_entity_poly.entity_id
_entity_poly.type
_entity_poly.pdbx_seq_one_letter_code
_entity_poly.pdbx_strand_id
1 'polypeptide(L)'
;MNRIVAQGCLALSMALVGSYVALSKPLVEAMPVFLLAWLRFGIGALATIHWLRKPPDESPLTASTHRLLFVESLLGNFLFSICMLYGVALSSAVAAGVIMAAIPAAVAVLGWLWLRERISLRIAVAIALAVGGISLLWADRTPQASGNQAQLGHLLLVGAVFCEAAYAVIGKSLTDRLSPRRITALINLWGLVLMTPLGLWVATDFDWSAAPLWLWPLLLFYALAASVWSVWLWMTGLRGVQASEAGVFTVMLPISASLVGVLVLGERLSLMQWLAMGLALCGLFLATWAGGARQAETTHHTDGPPA
;
A
#
# COMPACT_ATOMS: atom_id res chain seq x y z
N MET A 1 -3.31 -3.24 24.14
CA MET A 1 -3.16 -1.89 23.54
C MET A 1 -4.53 -1.23 23.55
N ASN A 2 -4.62 0.06 23.89
CA ASN A 2 -5.90 0.78 23.85
C ASN A 2 -6.39 0.86 22.38
N ARG A 3 -7.72 0.66 22.15
CA ARG A 3 -8.35 0.68 20.83
C ARG A 3 -8.10 2.00 20.09
N ILE A 4 -8.16 3.14 20.78
CA ILE A 4 -7.88 4.46 20.22
C ILE A 4 -6.44 4.55 19.67
N VAL A 5 -5.46 4.01 20.41
CA VAL A 5 -4.07 3.99 19.97
C VAL A 5 -3.91 3.10 18.73
N ALA A 6 -4.60 1.95 18.66
CA ALA A 6 -4.59 1.08 17.50
C ALA A 6 -5.16 1.77 16.26
N GLN A 7 -6.29 2.44 16.40
CA GLN A 7 -6.94 3.23 15.34
C GLN A 7 -6.04 4.39 14.88
N GLY A 8 -5.41 5.10 15.82
CA GLY A 8 -4.43 6.15 15.51
C GLY A 8 -3.22 5.64 14.73
N CYS A 9 -2.70 4.45 15.08
CA CYS A 9 -1.63 3.80 14.31
C CYS A 9 -2.05 3.47 12.89
N LEU A 10 -3.26 2.96 12.67
CA LEU A 10 -3.79 2.65 11.33
C LEU A 10 -3.97 3.91 10.48
N ALA A 11 -4.60 4.95 11.06
CA ALA A 11 -4.81 6.22 10.37
C ALA A 11 -3.47 6.87 9.97
N LEU A 12 -2.52 6.94 10.90
CA LEU A 12 -1.20 7.51 10.65
C LEU A 12 -0.41 6.69 9.62
N SER A 13 -0.49 5.36 9.68
CA SER A 13 0.12 4.48 8.69
C SER A 13 -0.37 4.80 7.29
N MET A 14 -1.69 4.86 7.08
CA MET A 14 -2.27 5.11 5.77
C MET A 14 -2.04 6.55 5.29
N ALA A 15 -2.01 7.52 6.21
CA ALA A 15 -1.61 8.90 5.88
C ALA A 15 -0.15 8.98 5.43
N LEU A 16 0.75 8.24 6.07
CA LEU A 16 2.16 8.12 5.62
C LEU A 16 2.25 7.44 4.26
N VAL A 17 1.46 6.37 4.02
CA VAL A 17 1.43 5.69 2.72
C VAL A 17 1.05 6.65 1.60
N GLY A 18 -0.05 7.38 1.73
CA GLY A 18 -0.45 8.36 0.72
C GLY A 18 0.59 9.48 0.54
N SER A 19 1.18 9.96 1.64
CA SER A 19 2.21 10.99 1.60
C SER A 19 3.47 10.53 0.85
N TYR A 20 4.00 9.33 1.16
CA TYR A 20 5.20 8.86 0.47
C TYR A 20 4.92 8.47 -0.99
N VAL A 21 3.71 7.99 -1.32
CA VAL A 21 3.29 7.74 -2.70
C VAL A 21 3.34 9.04 -3.51
N ALA A 22 2.77 10.12 -3.00
CA ALA A 22 2.85 11.42 -3.66
C ALA A 22 4.30 11.95 -3.75
N LEU A 23 5.05 11.90 -2.65
CA LEU A 23 6.45 12.36 -2.58
C LEU A 23 7.44 11.48 -3.36
N SER A 24 7.02 10.31 -3.83
CA SER A 24 7.83 9.53 -4.78
C SER A 24 7.95 10.21 -6.14
N LYS A 25 7.01 11.11 -6.52
CA LYS A 25 7.02 11.81 -7.81
C LYS A 25 8.33 12.58 -8.06
N PRO A 26 8.74 13.55 -7.22
CA PRO A 26 10.01 14.24 -7.42
C PRO A 26 11.23 13.30 -7.33
N LEU A 27 11.15 12.20 -6.58
CA LEU A 27 12.24 11.23 -6.50
C LEU A 27 12.42 10.46 -7.81
N VAL A 28 11.35 10.00 -8.45
CA VAL A 28 11.43 9.27 -9.74
C VAL A 28 11.76 10.19 -10.93
N GLU A 29 11.56 11.50 -10.78
CA GLU A 29 12.01 12.51 -11.73
C GLU A 29 13.53 12.77 -11.62
N ALA A 30 14.11 12.62 -10.42
CA ALA A 30 15.51 12.89 -10.13
C ALA A 30 16.41 11.65 -10.21
N MET A 31 15.87 10.44 -10.08
CA MET A 31 16.64 9.19 -10.13
C MET A 31 15.85 8.04 -10.74
N PRO A 32 16.56 7.07 -11.37
CA PRO A 32 15.91 5.89 -11.95
C PRO A 32 15.14 5.07 -10.91
N VAL A 33 13.98 4.53 -11.32
CA VAL A 33 13.05 3.80 -10.43
C VAL A 33 13.72 2.63 -9.70
N PHE A 34 14.54 1.84 -10.40
CA PHE A 34 15.21 0.69 -9.77
C PHE A 34 16.26 1.13 -8.75
N LEU A 35 16.95 2.24 -8.99
CA LEU A 35 17.90 2.81 -8.03
C LEU A 35 17.16 3.32 -6.79
N LEU A 36 16.07 4.06 -6.99
CA LEU A 36 15.24 4.56 -5.89
C LEU A 36 14.70 3.41 -5.01
N ALA A 37 14.16 2.36 -5.63
CA ALA A 37 13.63 1.21 -4.91
C ALA A 37 14.74 0.44 -4.17
N TRP A 38 15.91 0.27 -4.78
CA TRP A 38 17.06 -0.38 -4.16
C TRP A 38 17.57 0.37 -2.93
N LEU A 39 17.76 1.70 -3.06
CA LEU A 39 18.17 2.57 -1.95
C LEU A 39 17.12 2.57 -0.82
N ARG A 40 15.82 2.62 -1.16
CA ARG A 40 14.73 2.51 -0.18
C ARG A 40 14.84 1.22 0.66
N PHE A 41 14.99 0.07 -0.01
CA PHE A 41 15.10 -1.21 0.69
C PHE A 41 16.41 -1.32 1.47
N GLY A 42 17.51 -0.77 0.94
CA GLY A 42 18.79 -0.69 1.65
C GLY A 42 18.69 0.10 2.94
N ILE A 43 18.13 1.30 2.89
CA ILE A 43 17.89 2.13 4.08
C ILE A 43 16.94 1.42 5.05
N GLY A 44 15.84 0.85 4.54
CA GLY A 44 14.88 0.10 5.35
C GLY A 44 15.50 -1.11 6.05
N ALA A 45 16.30 -1.91 5.34
CA ALA A 45 17.00 -3.07 5.89
C ALA A 45 18.02 -2.66 6.96
N LEU A 46 18.80 -1.60 6.73
CA LEU A 46 19.75 -1.06 7.70
C LEU A 46 19.04 -0.56 8.96
N ALA A 47 17.96 0.23 8.79
CA ALA A 47 17.20 0.77 9.92
C ALA A 47 16.54 -0.32 10.77
N THR A 48 16.14 -1.44 10.15
CA THR A 48 15.43 -2.54 10.82
C THR A 48 16.30 -3.76 11.13
N ILE A 49 17.61 -3.71 10.90
CA ILE A 49 18.53 -4.86 11.07
C ILE A 49 18.45 -5.47 12.46
N HIS A 50 18.30 -4.63 13.48
CA HIS A 50 18.16 -5.08 14.88
C HIS A 50 16.84 -5.81 15.16
N TRP A 51 15.82 -5.66 14.31
CA TRP A 51 14.53 -6.35 14.39
C TRP A 51 14.57 -7.77 13.81
N LEU A 52 15.64 -8.17 13.15
CA LEU A 52 15.85 -9.55 12.68
C LEU A 52 16.04 -10.53 13.84
N ARG A 53 16.46 -10.03 15.02
CA ARG A 53 16.63 -10.89 16.21
C ARG A 53 15.30 -11.55 16.56
N LYS A 54 15.37 -12.90 16.71
CA LYS A 54 14.20 -13.71 17.08
C LYS A 54 13.81 -13.42 18.53
N PRO A 55 12.55 -13.01 18.81
CA PRO A 55 12.03 -12.97 20.17
C PRO A 55 12.04 -14.37 20.81
N PRO A 56 12.22 -14.48 22.16
CA PRO A 56 12.25 -15.78 22.86
C PRO A 56 10.96 -16.61 22.61
N ASP A 57 9.81 -15.94 22.60
CA ASP A 57 8.48 -16.55 22.50
C ASP A 57 8.03 -16.86 21.07
N GLU A 58 8.86 -16.57 20.06
CA GLU A 58 8.51 -16.78 18.65
C GLU A 58 8.99 -18.14 18.16
N SER A 59 8.12 -18.88 17.46
CA SER A 59 8.47 -20.17 16.86
C SER A 59 9.56 -20.05 15.79
N PRO A 60 10.36 -21.10 15.55
CA PRO A 60 11.30 -21.12 14.41
C PRO A 60 10.58 -20.90 13.09
N LEU A 61 11.25 -20.24 12.15
CA LEU A 61 10.73 -20.07 10.79
C LEU A 61 10.60 -21.43 10.11
N THR A 62 9.38 -21.81 9.77
CA THR A 62 9.10 -23.01 8.95
C THR A 62 9.31 -22.73 7.47
N ALA A 63 9.47 -23.77 6.64
CA ALA A 63 9.55 -23.61 5.19
C ALA A 63 8.29 -22.91 4.60
N SER A 64 7.12 -23.18 5.18
CA SER A 64 5.87 -22.51 4.80
C SER A 64 5.92 -21.00 5.10
N THR A 65 6.45 -20.61 6.27
CA THR A 65 6.59 -19.19 6.65
C THR A 65 7.61 -18.49 5.76
N HIS A 66 8.72 -19.14 5.40
CA HIS A 66 9.69 -18.59 4.44
C HIS A 66 9.07 -18.36 3.05
N ARG A 67 8.26 -19.31 2.54
CA ARG A 67 7.54 -19.15 1.28
C ARG A 67 6.57 -17.97 1.31
N LEU A 68 5.79 -17.84 2.39
CA LEU A 68 4.86 -16.72 2.55
C LEU A 68 5.61 -15.38 2.57
N LEU A 69 6.70 -15.26 3.33
CA LEU A 69 7.56 -14.07 3.38
C LEU A 69 8.14 -13.73 2.00
N PHE A 70 8.61 -14.75 1.26
CA PHE A 70 9.12 -14.55 -0.09
C PHE A 70 8.03 -14.05 -1.05
N VAL A 71 6.86 -14.70 -1.07
CA VAL A 71 5.75 -14.31 -1.95
C VAL A 71 5.22 -12.93 -1.58
N GLU A 72 5.08 -12.63 -0.28
CA GLU A 72 4.71 -11.30 0.20
C GLU A 72 5.71 -10.24 -0.26
N SER A 73 7.02 -10.52 -0.14
CA SER A 73 8.05 -9.58 -0.55
C SER A 73 8.12 -9.42 -2.08
N LEU A 74 7.92 -10.50 -2.83
CA LEU A 74 7.89 -10.47 -4.29
C LEU A 74 6.71 -9.62 -4.79
N LEU A 75 5.51 -9.85 -4.26
CA LEU A 75 4.31 -9.13 -4.67
C LEU A 75 4.27 -7.73 -4.04
N GLY A 76 4.24 -7.66 -2.71
CA GLY A 76 3.97 -6.42 -1.97
C GLY A 76 5.17 -5.46 -1.90
N ASN A 77 6.40 -5.91 -2.10
CA ASN A 77 7.58 -5.04 -2.10
C ASN A 77 8.17 -4.86 -3.49
N PHE A 78 8.61 -5.94 -4.13
CA PHE A 78 9.34 -5.87 -5.39
C PHE A 78 8.44 -5.41 -6.54
N LEU A 79 7.39 -6.18 -6.87
CA LEU A 79 6.48 -5.83 -7.97
C LEU A 79 5.66 -4.57 -7.66
N PHE A 80 5.18 -4.43 -6.42
CA PHE A 80 4.50 -3.22 -5.98
C PHE A 80 5.35 -1.97 -6.22
N SER A 81 6.64 -1.99 -5.82
CA SER A 81 7.51 -0.83 -5.99
C SER A 81 7.72 -0.49 -7.45
N ILE A 82 7.91 -1.47 -8.31
CA ILE A 82 8.04 -1.27 -9.76
C ILE A 82 6.77 -0.65 -10.32
N CYS A 83 5.62 -1.28 -10.07
CA CYS A 83 4.32 -0.83 -10.58
C CYS A 83 3.97 0.56 -10.06
N MET A 84 4.15 0.80 -8.75
CA MET A 84 3.80 2.07 -8.13
C MET A 84 4.72 3.20 -8.59
N LEU A 85 6.05 3.02 -8.56
CA LEU A 85 7.00 4.07 -8.91
C LEU A 85 6.93 4.44 -10.40
N TYR A 86 6.89 3.47 -11.31
CA TYR A 86 6.66 3.75 -12.72
C TYR A 86 5.26 4.32 -12.97
N GLY A 87 4.25 3.82 -12.26
CA GLY A 87 2.89 4.33 -12.34
C GLY A 87 2.81 5.81 -11.99
N VAL A 88 3.45 6.24 -10.89
CA VAL A 88 3.54 7.65 -10.49
C VAL A 88 4.41 8.46 -11.45
N ALA A 89 5.55 7.90 -11.91
CA ALA A 89 6.44 8.58 -12.86
C ALA A 89 5.72 8.94 -14.17
N LEU A 90 4.88 8.04 -14.68
CA LEU A 90 4.17 8.17 -15.95
C LEU A 90 2.79 8.86 -15.82
N SER A 91 2.32 9.13 -14.60
CA SER A 91 1.03 9.75 -14.33
C SER A 91 1.15 10.91 -13.32
N SER A 92 0.30 10.92 -12.28
CA SER A 92 0.32 11.94 -11.23
C SER A 92 0.15 11.33 -9.84
N ALA A 93 0.52 12.08 -8.79
CA ALA A 93 0.30 11.69 -7.41
C ALA A 93 -1.20 11.58 -7.07
N VAL A 94 -2.01 12.47 -7.62
CA VAL A 94 -3.47 12.43 -7.47
C VAL A 94 -4.06 11.18 -8.12
N ALA A 95 -3.66 10.85 -9.37
CA ALA A 95 -4.10 9.63 -10.04
C ALA A 95 -3.72 8.36 -9.24
N ALA A 96 -2.50 8.34 -8.69
CA ALA A 96 -2.08 7.24 -7.81
C ALA A 96 -2.99 7.12 -6.58
N GLY A 97 -3.30 8.23 -5.90
CA GLY A 97 -4.22 8.25 -4.76
C GLY A 97 -5.62 7.72 -5.11
N VAL A 98 -6.19 8.16 -6.23
CA VAL A 98 -7.52 7.70 -6.70
C VAL A 98 -7.52 6.20 -7.00
N ILE A 99 -6.51 5.71 -7.73
CA ILE A 99 -6.43 4.30 -8.12
C ILE A 99 -6.18 3.42 -6.89
N MET A 100 -5.32 3.86 -5.96
CA MET A 100 -5.06 3.14 -4.71
C MET A 100 -6.28 3.02 -3.80
N ALA A 101 -7.27 3.90 -3.92
CA ALA A 101 -8.54 3.76 -3.19
C ALA A 101 -9.33 2.49 -3.60
N ALA A 102 -8.97 1.83 -4.71
CA ALA A 102 -9.54 0.55 -5.13
C ALA A 102 -8.99 -0.68 -4.38
N ILE A 103 -7.99 -0.53 -3.49
CA ILE A 103 -7.37 -1.65 -2.75
C ILE A 103 -8.43 -2.53 -2.05
N PRO A 104 -9.41 -2.04 -1.29
CA PRO A 104 -10.41 -2.89 -0.65
C PRO A 104 -11.28 -3.68 -1.64
N ALA A 105 -11.57 -3.07 -2.81
CA ALA A 105 -12.28 -3.76 -3.88
C ALA A 105 -11.43 -4.89 -4.48
N ALA A 106 -10.13 -4.66 -4.68
CA ALA A 106 -9.20 -5.69 -5.14
C ALA A 106 -9.03 -6.83 -4.13
N VAL A 107 -8.96 -6.52 -2.82
CA VAL A 107 -8.95 -7.54 -1.75
C VAL A 107 -10.21 -8.41 -1.82
N ALA A 108 -11.39 -7.81 -2.03
CA ALA A 108 -12.64 -8.55 -2.16
C ALA A 108 -12.66 -9.45 -3.42
N VAL A 109 -12.13 -8.96 -4.54
CA VAL A 109 -11.98 -9.75 -5.78
C VAL A 109 -11.04 -10.93 -5.58
N LEU A 110 -9.89 -10.73 -4.92
CA LEU A 110 -8.96 -11.81 -4.62
C LEU A 110 -9.57 -12.84 -3.64
N GLY A 111 -10.32 -12.39 -2.64
CA GLY A 111 -11.08 -13.25 -1.73
C GLY A 111 -12.09 -14.13 -2.47
N TRP A 112 -12.81 -13.54 -3.43
CA TRP A 112 -13.73 -14.30 -4.28
C TRP A 112 -12.99 -15.31 -5.16
N LEU A 113 -11.91 -14.95 -5.81
CA LEU A 113 -11.15 -15.81 -6.72
C LEU A 113 -10.45 -16.96 -5.99
N TRP A 114 -9.85 -16.72 -4.85
CA TRP A 114 -9.02 -17.72 -4.15
C TRP A 114 -9.76 -18.45 -3.05
N LEU A 115 -10.60 -17.75 -2.28
CA LEU A 115 -11.34 -18.31 -1.15
C LEU A 115 -12.78 -18.68 -1.52
N ARG A 116 -13.22 -18.38 -2.77
CA ARG A 116 -14.59 -18.58 -3.27
C ARG A 116 -15.65 -17.92 -2.37
N GLU A 117 -15.27 -16.81 -1.74
CA GLU A 117 -16.20 -16.01 -0.94
C GLU A 117 -17.30 -15.40 -1.82
N ARG A 118 -18.52 -15.29 -1.30
CA ARG A 118 -19.61 -14.65 -2.06
C ARG A 118 -19.47 -13.15 -2.03
N ILE A 119 -19.42 -12.51 -3.20
CA ILE A 119 -19.46 -11.05 -3.33
C ILE A 119 -20.88 -10.59 -3.00
N SER A 120 -21.03 -9.79 -1.93
CA SER A 120 -22.31 -9.14 -1.62
C SER A 120 -22.60 -8.03 -2.62
N LEU A 121 -23.89 -7.69 -2.84
CA LEU A 121 -24.31 -6.60 -3.73
C LEU A 121 -23.56 -5.29 -3.42
N ARG A 122 -23.35 -5.01 -2.16
CA ARG A 122 -22.63 -3.82 -1.71
C ARG A 122 -21.17 -3.81 -2.17
N ILE A 123 -20.46 -4.93 -2.05
CA ILE A 123 -19.09 -5.07 -2.55
C ILE A 123 -19.07 -4.97 -4.07
N ALA A 124 -20.05 -5.54 -4.78
CA ALA A 124 -20.18 -5.40 -6.22
C ALA A 124 -20.36 -3.92 -6.64
N VAL A 125 -21.18 -3.15 -5.90
CA VAL A 125 -21.32 -1.69 -6.13
C VAL A 125 -20.02 -0.95 -5.81
N ALA A 126 -19.32 -1.31 -4.73
CA ALA A 126 -18.02 -0.71 -4.41
C ALA A 126 -16.97 -0.96 -5.51
N ILE A 127 -16.93 -2.17 -6.08
CA ILE A 127 -16.06 -2.51 -7.22
C ILE A 127 -16.47 -1.67 -8.45
N ALA A 128 -17.76 -1.56 -8.74
CA ALA A 128 -18.24 -0.76 -9.87
C ALA A 128 -17.88 0.73 -9.73
N LEU A 129 -17.97 1.30 -8.51
CA LEU A 129 -17.55 2.66 -8.22
C LEU A 129 -16.04 2.85 -8.40
N ALA A 130 -15.23 1.90 -7.93
CA ALA A 130 -13.78 1.94 -8.11
C ALA A 130 -13.39 1.87 -9.60
N VAL A 131 -14.00 0.95 -10.36
CA VAL A 131 -13.81 0.85 -11.82
C VAL A 131 -14.28 2.12 -12.52
N GLY A 132 -15.42 2.70 -12.13
CA GLY A 132 -15.92 3.97 -12.65
C GLY A 132 -14.95 5.13 -12.42
N GLY A 133 -14.39 5.24 -11.21
CA GLY A 133 -13.36 6.22 -10.88
C GLY A 133 -12.11 6.10 -11.75
N ILE A 134 -11.59 4.88 -11.91
CA ILE A 134 -10.44 4.61 -12.79
C ILE A 134 -10.78 4.94 -14.25
N SER A 135 -11.99 4.59 -14.71
CA SER A 135 -12.44 4.88 -16.09
C SER A 135 -12.52 6.39 -16.35
N LEU A 136 -12.92 7.19 -15.36
CA LEU A 136 -12.91 8.65 -15.47
C LEU A 136 -11.49 9.22 -15.62
N LEU A 137 -10.50 8.65 -14.90
CA LEU A 137 -9.10 9.05 -15.09
C LEU A 137 -8.60 8.74 -16.51
N TRP A 138 -9.03 7.62 -17.09
CA TRP A 138 -8.67 7.28 -18.48
C TRP A 138 -9.38 8.17 -19.52
N ALA A 139 -10.56 8.67 -19.18
CA ALA A 139 -11.31 9.60 -20.01
C ALA A 139 -10.82 11.05 -19.91
N ASP A 140 -10.00 11.37 -18.90
CA ASP A 140 -9.47 12.72 -18.71
C ASP A 140 -8.53 13.10 -19.87
N ARG A 141 -8.88 14.17 -20.58
CA ARG A 141 -8.16 14.69 -21.75
C ARG A 141 -7.24 15.87 -21.41
N THR A 142 -7.01 16.14 -20.13
CA THR A 142 -6.06 17.21 -19.75
C THR A 142 -4.64 16.88 -20.22
N PRO A 143 -3.80 17.87 -20.56
CA PRO A 143 -2.44 17.63 -21.05
C PRO A 143 -1.57 16.80 -20.10
N GLN A 144 -1.87 16.84 -18.79
CA GLN A 144 -1.18 16.07 -17.75
C GLN A 144 -1.67 14.62 -17.64
N ALA A 145 -2.90 14.32 -18.12
CA ALA A 145 -3.54 13.00 -18.00
C ALA A 145 -3.69 12.29 -19.36
N SER A 146 -3.37 12.96 -20.48
CA SER A 146 -3.60 12.43 -21.82
C SER A 146 -2.30 11.95 -22.47
N GLY A 147 -2.35 10.72 -23.00
CA GLY A 147 -1.26 10.10 -23.77
C GLY A 147 -1.05 8.64 -23.39
N ASN A 148 -0.42 7.89 -24.29
CA ASN A 148 -0.13 6.46 -24.08
C ASN A 148 0.69 6.21 -22.80
N GLN A 149 1.55 7.15 -22.41
CA GLN A 149 2.36 7.03 -21.19
C GLN A 149 1.52 7.13 -19.91
N ALA A 150 0.57 8.09 -19.86
CA ALA A 150 -0.33 8.21 -18.70
C ALA A 150 -1.23 6.97 -18.54
N GLN A 151 -1.74 6.42 -19.65
CA GLN A 151 -2.52 5.19 -19.61
C GLN A 151 -1.70 3.99 -19.11
N LEU A 152 -0.45 3.87 -19.55
CA LEU A 152 0.47 2.87 -19.01
C LEU A 152 0.71 3.08 -17.52
N GLY A 153 0.89 4.34 -17.09
CA GLY A 153 1.00 4.70 -15.68
C GLY A 153 -0.20 4.25 -14.86
N HIS A 154 -1.41 4.51 -15.34
CA HIS A 154 -2.64 4.05 -14.67
C HIS A 154 -2.75 2.51 -14.62
N LEU A 155 -2.36 1.81 -15.69
CA LEU A 155 -2.35 0.35 -15.71
C LEU A 155 -1.36 -0.23 -14.68
N LEU A 156 -0.17 0.37 -14.58
CA LEU A 156 0.82 -0.01 -13.58
C LEU A 156 0.30 0.25 -12.15
N LEU A 157 -0.38 1.37 -11.91
CA LEU A 157 -1.02 1.64 -10.61
C LEU A 157 -2.12 0.64 -10.28
N VAL A 158 -2.91 0.19 -11.25
CA VAL A 158 -3.85 -0.92 -11.06
C VAL A 158 -3.11 -2.21 -10.69
N GLY A 159 -1.99 -2.51 -11.35
CA GLY A 159 -1.10 -3.61 -10.97
C GLY A 159 -0.61 -3.49 -9.53
N ALA A 160 -0.21 -2.28 -9.09
CA ALA A 160 0.18 -2.01 -7.71
C ALA A 160 -0.97 -2.26 -6.71
N VAL A 161 -2.21 -1.91 -7.06
CA VAL A 161 -3.40 -2.21 -6.23
C VAL A 161 -3.57 -3.72 -5.99
N PHE A 162 -3.41 -4.55 -7.03
CA PHE A 162 -3.48 -6.01 -6.86
C PHE A 162 -2.30 -6.56 -6.05
N CYS A 163 -1.11 -6.01 -6.23
CA CYS A 163 0.07 -6.35 -5.42
C CYS A 163 -0.17 -6.04 -3.94
N GLU A 164 -0.70 -4.86 -3.65
CA GLU A 164 -1.02 -4.42 -2.27
C GLU A 164 -2.15 -5.25 -1.67
N ALA A 165 -3.18 -5.60 -2.46
CA ALA A 165 -4.25 -6.48 -2.01
C ALA A 165 -3.73 -7.87 -1.66
N ALA A 166 -2.82 -8.44 -2.46
CA ALA A 166 -2.17 -9.71 -2.15
C ALA A 166 -1.30 -9.61 -0.89
N TYR A 167 -0.53 -8.53 -0.74
CA TYR A 167 0.24 -8.22 0.46
C TYR A 167 -0.63 -8.18 1.72
N ALA A 168 -1.78 -7.52 1.67
CA ALA A 168 -2.69 -7.42 2.80
C ALA A 168 -3.24 -8.79 3.23
N VAL A 169 -3.59 -9.67 2.28
CA VAL A 169 -4.10 -11.02 2.54
C VAL A 169 -3.01 -11.94 3.12
N ILE A 170 -1.81 -11.93 2.54
CA ILE A 170 -0.68 -12.76 2.97
C ILE A 170 -0.15 -12.26 4.32
N GLY A 171 0.01 -10.94 4.46
CA GLY A 171 0.51 -10.30 5.67
C GLY A 171 -0.30 -10.65 6.91
N LYS A 172 -1.63 -10.75 6.79
CA LYS A 172 -2.49 -11.18 7.89
C LYS A 172 -2.09 -12.58 8.40
N SER A 173 -1.83 -13.52 7.50
CA SER A 173 -1.39 -14.88 7.88
C SER A 173 -0.02 -14.91 8.55
N LEU A 174 0.83 -13.91 8.27
CA LEU A 174 2.15 -13.79 8.89
C LEU A 174 2.09 -13.16 10.27
N THR A 175 1.15 -12.23 10.52
CA THR A 175 1.01 -11.59 11.85
C THR A 175 0.63 -12.55 12.96
N ASP A 176 0.02 -13.70 12.62
CA ASP A 176 -0.29 -14.76 13.58
C ASP A 176 0.94 -15.61 13.95
N ARG A 177 2.01 -15.52 13.16
CA ARG A 177 3.22 -16.36 13.31
C ARG A 177 4.45 -15.60 13.76
N LEU A 178 4.54 -14.32 13.37
CA LEU A 178 5.71 -13.47 13.56
C LEU A 178 5.35 -12.13 14.20
N SER A 179 6.32 -11.53 14.88
CA SER A 179 6.17 -10.17 15.39
C SER A 179 6.18 -9.14 14.25
N PRO A 180 5.42 -8.03 14.35
CA PRO A 180 5.41 -6.95 13.35
C PRO A 180 6.80 -6.43 13.00
N ARG A 181 7.66 -6.26 13.99
CA ARG A 181 9.05 -5.81 13.79
C ARG A 181 9.82 -6.78 12.91
N ARG A 182 9.72 -8.07 13.21
CA ARG A 182 10.44 -9.09 12.46
C ARG A 182 9.92 -9.27 11.05
N ILE A 183 8.58 -9.20 10.84
CA ILE A 183 8.00 -9.18 9.51
C ILE A 183 8.59 -8.01 8.73
N THR A 184 8.52 -6.77 9.27
CA THR A 184 9.05 -5.56 8.62
C THR A 184 10.51 -5.73 8.22
N ALA A 185 11.37 -6.25 9.09
CA ALA A 185 12.79 -6.45 8.78
C ALA A 185 13.01 -7.50 7.69
N LEU A 186 12.30 -8.63 7.75
CA LEU A 186 12.45 -9.72 6.78
C LEU A 186 11.97 -9.36 5.40
N ILE A 187 10.83 -8.64 5.29
CA ILE A 187 10.31 -8.22 3.98
C ILE A 187 11.17 -7.13 3.34
N ASN A 188 11.78 -6.23 4.13
CA ASN A 188 12.75 -5.27 3.61
C ASN A 188 14.03 -5.96 3.13
N LEU A 189 14.51 -6.97 3.86
CA LEU A 189 15.69 -7.74 3.45
C LEU A 189 15.44 -8.50 2.14
N TRP A 190 14.29 -9.17 2.00
CA TRP A 190 13.89 -9.81 0.74
C TRP A 190 13.71 -8.80 -0.38
N GLY A 191 13.10 -7.63 -0.11
CA GLY A 191 12.97 -6.55 -1.06
C GLY A 191 14.33 -6.05 -1.55
N LEU A 192 15.30 -5.89 -0.63
CA LEU A 192 16.67 -5.54 -0.98
C LEU A 192 17.32 -6.61 -1.86
N VAL A 193 17.24 -7.88 -1.49
CA VAL A 193 17.82 -9.00 -2.27
C VAL A 193 17.26 -9.04 -3.68
N LEU A 194 15.92 -8.94 -3.83
CA LEU A 194 15.24 -8.98 -5.12
C LEU A 194 15.58 -7.76 -5.99
N MET A 195 15.71 -6.58 -5.38
CA MET A 195 15.98 -5.33 -6.12
C MET A 195 17.47 -5.12 -6.43
N THR A 196 18.39 -5.78 -5.71
CA THR A 196 19.84 -5.58 -5.84
C THR A 196 20.34 -5.77 -7.26
N PRO A 197 20.00 -6.81 -8.04
CA PRO A 197 20.50 -6.96 -9.41
C PRO A 197 20.14 -5.76 -10.31
N LEU A 198 18.88 -5.29 -10.23
CA LEU A 198 18.39 -4.16 -11.02
C LEU A 198 18.93 -2.82 -10.52
N GLY A 199 19.01 -2.66 -9.20
CA GLY A 199 19.54 -1.45 -8.57
C GLY A 199 21.03 -1.24 -8.87
N LEU A 200 21.83 -2.29 -8.75
CA LEU A 200 23.27 -2.23 -9.08
C LEU A 200 23.51 -1.95 -10.56
N TRP A 201 22.74 -2.60 -11.44
CA TRP A 201 22.84 -2.36 -12.88
C TRP A 201 22.66 -0.87 -13.23
N VAL A 202 21.63 -0.24 -12.67
CA VAL A 202 21.35 1.18 -12.95
C VAL A 202 22.27 2.12 -12.19
N ALA A 203 22.78 1.70 -11.01
CA ALA A 203 23.67 2.51 -10.18
C ALA A 203 25.02 2.81 -10.85
N THR A 204 25.48 1.97 -11.80
CA THR A 204 26.73 2.17 -12.56
C THR A 204 26.65 3.36 -13.49
N ASP A 205 25.47 3.65 -14.03
CA ASP A 205 25.26 4.71 -15.03
C ASP A 205 24.71 6.00 -14.42
N PHE A 206 24.40 5.99 -13.11
CA PHE A 206 23.85 7.16 -12.41
C PHE A 206 24.94 8.15 -11.99
N ASP A 207 24.79 9.39 -12.39
CA ASP A 207 25.70 10.46 -11.95
C ASP A 207 25.37 10.95 -10.53
N TRP A 208 26.07 10.38 -9.56
CA TRP A 208 25.92 10.72 -8.14
C TRP A 208 26.30 12.16 -7.82
N SER A 209 27.17 12.77 -8.62
CA SER A 209 27.65 14.15 -8.40
C SER A 209 26.64 15.19 -8.85
N ALA A 210 25.79 14.85 -9.82
CA ALA A 210 24.71 15.70 -10.31
C ALA A 210 23.45 15.67 -9.43
N ALA A 211 23.37 14.75 -8.45
CA ALA A 211 22.20 14.59 -7.59
C ALA A 211 22.03 15.82 -6.67
N PRO A 212 20.87 16.52 -6.71
CA PRO A 212 20.66 17.72 -5.92
C PRO A 212 20.58 17.41 -4.42
N LEU A 213 21.06 18.32 -3.57
CA LEU A 213 21.14 18.10 -2.11
C LEU A 213 19.80 17.81 -1.46
N TRP A 214 18.69 18.38 -1.95
CA TRP A 214 17.34 18.13 -1.42
C TRP A 214 16.87 16.69 -1.61
N LEU A 215 17.45 15.97 -2.56
CA LEU A 215 17.08 14.59 -2.88
C LEU A 215 17.32 13.63 -1.70
N TRP A 216 18.44 13.79 -1.00
CA TRP A 216 18.88 12.86 0.04
C TRP A 216 17.97 12.85 1.28
N PRO A 217 17.61 13.99 1.89
CA PRO A 217 16.67 13.99 3.00
C PRO A 217 15.28 13.51 2.57
N LEU A 218 14.83 13.82 1.35
CA LEU A 218 13.56 13.32 0.83
C LEU A 218 13.60 11.81 0.62
N LEU A 219 14.68 11.26 0.07
CA LEU A 219 14.90 9.82 -0.06
C LEU A 219 14.90 9.13 1.29
N LEU A 220 15.60 9.70 2.29
CA LEU A 220 15.63 9.13 3.64
C LEU A 220 14.23 9.10 4.26
N PHE A 221 13.48 10.20 4.17
CA PHE A 221 12.10 10.26 4.63
C PHE A 221 11.23 9.22 3.91
N TYR A 222 11.29 9.18 2.57
CA TYR A 222 10.57 8.23 1.74
C TYR A 222 10.87 6.79 2.13
N ALA A 223 12.15 6.44 2.28
CA ALA A 223 12.58 5.10 2.63
C ALA A 223 12.08 4.67 4.03
N LEU A 224 12.21 5.55 5.02
CA LEU A 224 11.74 5.26 6.38
C LEU A 224 10.21 5.23 6.46
N ALA A 225 9.52 6.14 5.78
CA ALA A 225 8.06 6.17 5.74
C ALA A 225 7.50 4.90 5.07
N ALA A 226 8.04 4.52 3.90
CA ALA A 226 7.54 3.40 3.12
C ALA A 226 7.95 2.03 3.68
N SER A 227 9.17 1.91 4.23
CA SER A 227 9.74 0.62 4.60
C SER A 227 9.71 0.33 6.10
N VAL A 228 9.59 1.35 6.95
CA VAL A 228 9.68 1.15 8.42
C VAL A 228 8.40 1.63 9.10
N TRP A 229 8.10 2.92 9.04
CA TRP A 229 7.06 3.51 9.88
C TRP A 229 5.65 3.07 9.49
N SER A 230 5.30 3.13 8.20
CA SER A 230 3.95 2.73 7.75
C SER A 230 3.70 1.25 8.03
N VAL A 231 4.65 0.38 7.70
CA VAL A 231 4.51 -1.07 7.92
C VAL A 231 4.40 -1.40 9.40
N TRP A 232 5.29 -0.84 10.22
CA TRP A 232 5.26 -1.09 11.67
C TRP A 232 3.99 -0.56 12.32
N LEU A 233 3.54 0.64 11.97
CA LEU A 233 2.29 1.23 12.48
C LEU A 233 1.08 0.41 12.05
N TRP A 234 1.02 -0.01 10.78
CA TRP A 234 -0.06 -0.85 10.26
C TRP A 234 -0.16 -2.18 11.01
N MET A 235 0.95 -2.91 11.07
CA MET A 235 0.99 -4.20 11.78
C MET A 235 0.71 -4.07 13.28
N THR A 236 1.12 -2.95 13.88
CA THR A 236 0.83 -2.65 15.29
C THR A 236 -0.65 -2.36 15.50
N GLY A 237 -1.26 -1.57 14.62
CA GLY A 237 -2.68 -1.24 14.66
C GLY A 237 -3.57 -2.47 14.47
N LEU A 238 -3.23 -3.34 13.51
CA LEU A 238 -3.96 -4.59 13.23
C LEU A 238 -4.05 -5.55 14.41
N ARG A 239 -3.13 -5.49 15.36
CA ARG A 239 -3.20 -6.29 16.59
C ARG A 239 -4.28 -5.82 17.58
N GLY A 240 -4.68 -4.55 17.49
CA GLY A 240 -5.61 -3.92 18.44
C GLY A 240 -7.04 -3.77 17.96
N VAL A 241 -7.31 -4.09 16.68
CA VAL A 241 -8.64 -3.97 16.06
C VAL A 241 -8.91 -5.16 15.12
N GLN A 242 -10.19 -5.34 14.79
CA GLN A 242 -10.58 -6.34 13.80
C GLN A 242 -10.17 -5.88 12.39
N ALA A 243 -9.85 -6.84 11.51
CA ALA A 243 -9.42 -6.53 10.14
C ALA A 243 -10.44 -5.70 9.34
N SER A 244 -11.74 -5.91 9.59
CA SER A 244 -12.83 -5.15 9.00
C SER A 244 -12.84 -3.67 9.44
N GLU A 245 -12.46 -3.41 10.70
CA GLU A 245 -12.34 -2.04 11.23
C GLU A 245 -11.10 -1.34 10.67
N ALA A 246 -9.99 -2.07 10.52
CA ALA A 246 -8.75 -1.53 9.95
C ALA A 246 -8.95 -1.01 8.51
N GLY A 247 -9.79 -1.68 7.71
CA GLY A 247 -10.10 -1.27 6.35
C GLY A 247 -10.65 0.16 6.24
N VAL A 248 -11.39 0.66 7.25
CA VAL A 248 -11.93 2.04 7.24
C VAL A 248 -10.80 3.08 7.17
N PHE A 249 -9.66 2.80 7.80
CA PHE A 249 -8.54 3.75 7.85
C PHE A 249 -7.78 3.85 6.53
N THR A 250 -7.98 2.93 5.58
CA THR A 250 -7.38 3.02 4.24
C THR A 250 -7.85 4.25 3.46
N VAL A 251 -8.96 4.88 3.86
CA VAL A 251 -9.43 6.16 3.32
C VAL A 251 -8.41 7.29 3.47
N MET A 252 -7.55 7.21 4.48
CA MET A 252 -6.51 8.20 4.72
C MET A 252 -5.45 8.23 3.60
N LEU A 253 -5.25 7.11 2.88
CA LEU A 253 -4.27 7.01 1.79
C LEU A 253 -4.63 7.94 0.62
N PRO A 254 -5.78 7.81 -0.06
CA PRO A 254 -6.11 8.68 -1.19
C PRO A 254 -6.25 10.16 -0.75
N ILE A 255 -6.73 10.42 0.46
CA ILE A 255 -6.84 11.79 1.00
C ILE A 255 -5.44 12.41 1.15
N SER A 256 -4.51 11.73 1.82
CA SER A 256 -3.17 12.27 2.03
C SER A 256 -2.35 12.35 0.75
N ALA A 257 -2.48 11.37 -0.16
CA ALA A 257 -1.83 11.42 -1.47
C ALA A 257 -2.26 12.64 -2.28
N SER A 258 -3.57 12.91 -2.33
CA SER A 258 -4.11 14.06 -3.05
C SER A 258 -3.76 15.38 -2.37
N LEU A 259 -3.81 15.42 -1.02
CA LEU A 259 -3.44 16.62 -0.27
C LEU A 259 -1.97 17.00 -0.52
N VAL A 260 -1.06 16.02 -0.46
CA VAL A 260 0.37 16.25 -0.76
C VAL A 260 0.55 16.60 -2.24
N GLY A 261 -0.14 15.92 -3.16
CA GLY A 261 -0.10 16.23 -4.60
C GLY A 261 -0.46 17.69 -4.88
N VAL A 262 -1.56 18.17 -4.27
CA VAL A 262 -2.03 19.55 -4.48
C VAL A 262 -1.16 20.57 -3.72
N LEU A 263 -0.94 20.38 -2.41
CA LEU A 263 -0.33 21.40 -1.57
C LEU A 263 1.19 21.44 -1.66
N VAL A 264 1.85 20.30 -1.92
CA VAL A 264 3.32 20.22 -1.94
C VAL A 264 3.84 20.17 -3.37
N LEU A 265 3.20 19.38 -4.25
CA LEU A 265 3.65 19.21 -5.63
C LEU A 265 2.99 20.22 -6.59
N GLY A 266 1.97 20.97 -6.14
CA GLY A 266 1.29 21.98 -6.96
C GLY A 266 0.41 21.34 -8.06
N GLU A 267 0.03 20.07 -7.94
CA GLU A 267 -0.87 19.42 -8.91
C GLU A 267 -2.24 20.11 -8.91
N ARG A 268 -2.80 20.32 -10.08
CA ARG A 268 -4.15 20.88 -10.24
C ARG A 268 -5.10 19.75 -10.63
N LEU A 269 -6.13 19.53 -9.82
CA LEU A 269 -7.14 18.54 -10.13
C LEU A 269 -8.09 19.06 -11.20
N SER A 270 -8.27 18.28 -12.27
CA SER A 270 -9.35 18.48 -13.23
C SER A 270 -10.70 18.11 -12.60
N LEU A 271 -11.80 18.55 -13.23
CA LEU A 271 -13.14 18.13 -12.79
C LEU A 271 -13.30 16.60 -12.83
N MET A 272 -12.71 15.95 -13.83
CA MET A 272 -12.74 14.49 -13.94
C MET A 272 -12.00 13.79 -12.80
N GLN A 273 -10.87 14.35 -12.36
CA GLN A 273 -10.12 13.83 -11.22
C GLN A 273 -10.87 14.03 -9.90
N TRP A 274 -11.59 15.15 -9.73
CA TRP A 274 -12.48 15.36 -8.57
C TRP A 274 -13.62 14.35 -8.54
N LEU A 275 -14.28 14.11 -9.68
CA LEU A 275 -15.34 13.10 -9.80
C LEU A 275 -14.80 11.69 -9.56
N ALA A 276 -13.65 11.36 -10.15
CA ALA A 276 -12.96 10.08 -9.95
C ALA A 276 -12.63 9.84 -8.47
N MET A 277 -12.10 10.86 -7.79
CA MET A 277 -11.81 10.82 -6.36
C MET A 277 -13.09 10.59 -5.54
N GLY A 278 -14.17 11.32 -5.85
CA GLY A 278 -15.46 11.15 -5.18
C GLY A 278 -16.00 9.72 -5.33
N LEU A 279 -15.99 9.16 -6.54
CA LEU A 279 -16.41 7.77 -6.78
C LEU A 279 -15.53 6.77 -6.05
N ALA A 280 -14.21 6.96 -6.08
CA ALA A 280 -13.25 6.09 -5.42
C ALA A 280 -13.45 6.09 -3.90
N LEU A 281 -13.64 7.27 -3.28
CA LEU A 281 -13.91 7.39 -1.84
C LEU A 281 -15.28 6.80 -1.46
N CYS A 282 -16.32 6.99 -2.26
CA CYS A 282 -17.62 6.35 -2.06
C CYS A 282 -17.51 4.82 -2.13
N GLY A 283 -16.80 4.29 -3.13
CA GLY A 283 -16.55 2.86 -3.28
C GLY A 283 -15.78 2.28 -2.10
N LEU A 284 -14.71 2.95 -1.68
CA LEU A 284 -13.89 2.58 -0.52
C LEU A 284 -14.74 2.56 0.76
N PHE A 285 -15.49 3.62 1.02
CA PHE A 285 -16.38 3.73 2.17
C PHE A 285 -17.42 2.61 2.16
N LEU A 286 -18.04 2.35 1.01
CA LEU A 286 -19.02 1.28 0.86
C LEU A 286 -18.42 -0.11 1.08
N ALA A 287 -17.19 -0.36 0.61
CA ALA A 287 -16.48 -1.62 0.81
C ALA A 287 -16.15 -1.87 2.29
N THR A 288 -15.81 -0.82 3.04
CA THR A 288 -15.26 -0.93 4.40
C THR A 288 -16.31 -0.82 5.49
N TRP A 289 -17.43 -0.10 5.28
CA TRP A 289 -18.45 0.24 6.31
C TRP A 289 -19.05 -0.97 7.05
N ALA A 290 -19.27 -2.10 6.44
CA ALA A 290 -20.07 -3.17 7.04
C ALA A 290 -19.32 -4.44 7.48
N GLY A 291 -18.01 -4.36 7.64
CA GLY A 291 -17.31 -5.46 8.34
C GLY A 291 -17.74 -5.65 9.79
N GLY A 292 -18.29 -4.60 10.43
CA GLY A 292 -18.68 -4.62 11.84
C GLY A 292 -20.04 -5.26 12.17
N ALA A 293 -20.98 -5.28 11.23
CA ALA A 293 -22.34 -5.71 11.53
C ALA A 293 -22.54 -7.25 11.56
N ARG A 294 -21.74 -8.00 10.82
CA ARG A 294 -21.94 -9.46 10.69
C ARG A 294 -21.42 -10.30 11.86
N GLN A 295 -20.53 -9.76 12.69
CA GLN A 295 -19.99 -10.48 13.85
C GLN A 295 -20.79 -10.26 15.14
N ALA A 296 -21.61 -9.22 15.21
CA ALA A 296 -22.51 -9.00 16.36
C ALA A 296 -23.66 -10.04 16.41
N GLU A 297 -24.08 -10.57 15.26
CA GLU A 297 -25.16 -11.58 15.22
C GLU A 297 -24.71 -13.00 15.57
N THR A 298 -23.43 -13.34 15.36
CA THR A 298 -22.92 -14.69 15.67
C THR A 298 -22.60 -14.90 17.14
N THR A 299 -22.35 -13.85 17.92
CA THR A 299 -22.08 -13.94 19.38
C THR A 299 -23.36 -14.02 20.22
N HIS A 300 -24.53 -13.60 19.69
CA HIS A 300 -25.81 -13.71 20.43
C HIS A 300 -26.53 -15.06 20.31
N HIS A 301 -26.01 -16.00 19.51
CA HIS A 301 -26.67 -17.28 19.29
C HIS A 301 -26.04 -18.48 20.05
N THR A 302 -25.02 -18.23 20.89
CA THR A 302 -24.34 -19.29 21.68
C THR A 302 -24.66 -19.29 23.17
N ASP A 303 -25.46 -18.33 23.66
CA ASP A 303 -25.91 -18.32 25.07
C ASP A 303 -27.38 -18.81 25.18
N GLY A 304 -27.60 -20.07 24.84
CA GLY A 304 -28.77 -20.79 25.25
C GLY A 304 -28.56 -21.38 26.67
N PRO A 305 -29.55 -21.34 27.56
CA PRO A 305 -29.36 -21.81 28.93
C PRO A 305 -29.10 -23.32 28.95
N PRO A 306 -28.22 -23.81 29.86
CA PRO A 306 -28.01 -25.22 30.04
C PRO A 306 -29.29 -25.85 30.66
N ALA A 307 -29.72 -26.96 30.09
CA ALA A 307 -30.79 -27.84 30.61
C ALA A 307 -30.29 -28.66 31.80
#